data_0f48b638a846042cdb7b57b1c6ea2adb
#
_entry.id   0f48b638a846042cdb7b57b1c6ea2adb
#
_cell.length_a   1.000
_cell.length_b   1.000
_cell.length_c   1.000
_cell.angle_alpha   90.00
_cell.angle_beta   90.00
_cell.angle_gamma   90.00
#
_symmetry.space_group_name_H-M   'P 1'
#
loop_
_entity.id
_entity.type
_entity.pdbx_description
1 polymer ?
#
loop_
_entity_poly.entity_id
_entity_poly.type
_entity_poly.pdbx_seq_one_letter_code
_entity_poly.pdbx_strand_id
1 'polypeptide(L)'
;IHGRPFRMFCNNEGVADLCQKLEALDRQPHQPIRHLLIVCEDRFFVNADVQNDVMHVMPPEVSGLGGPAYQAIFMQGFFSPMFLGKYLKYQLTGHYEPSMNGVINPFGQTHTRYTNDAVLPDERKIARMGEEFWQSDHWRMERRRHGVRTESPRTIYSGQLATLQRIRHICRKHRTDVRLVIGPMYNGPAMNREDVRILRSLFGEKKVLDASDSAHAYLSDYHNFYDGAHYRVGIGKKLLRELYCI
;
A
#
# COMPACT_ATOMS: atom_id res chain seq x y z
N ILE A 1 7.09 -18.46 8.07
CA ILE A 1 6.77 -18.58 6.71
C ILE A 1 8.07 -18.47 5.92
N HIS A 2 8.59 -17.56 5.32
CA HIS A 2 9.76 -17.63 4.44
C HIS A 2 10.81 -16.61 4.87
N GLY A 3 11.92 -17.00 5.40
CA GLY A 3 13.08 -16.16 5.62
C GLY A 3 12.78 -14.80 6.29
N ARG A 4 13.46 -13.77 5.82
CA ARG A 4 13.23 -12.38 6.26
C ARG A 4 12.49 -11.63 5.14
N PRO A 5 11.20 -11.31 5.29
CA PRO A 5 10.47 -10.53 4.28
C PRO A 5 11.03 -9.11 4.23
N PHE A 6 11.03 -8.53 3.04
CA PHE A 6 11.34 -7.12 2.83
C PHE A 6 10.11 -6.43 2.24
N ARG A 7 9.69 -5.31 2.82
CA ARG A 7 8.55 -4.54 2.36
C ARG A 7 9.00 -3.46 1.38
N MET A 8 8.65 -3.62 0.12
CA MET A 8 8.83 -2.59 -0.92
C MET A 8 7.55 -1.75 -1.00
N PHE A 9 7.44 -0.78 -0.14
CA PHE A 9 6.24 0.04 0.01
C PHE A 9 6.46 1.45 -0.54
N CYS A 10 5.45 1.97 -1.22
CA CYS A 10 5.26 3.38 -1.48
C CYS A 10 3.81 3.75 -1.13
N ASN A 11 3.58 4.94 -0.61
CA ASN A 11 2.23 5.39 -0.27
C ASN A 11 1.41 5.56 -1.56
N ASN A 12 0.16 5.04 -1.58
CA ASN A 12 -0.73 5.10 -2.74
C ASN A 12 -0.11 4.55 -4.04
N GLU A 13 0.67 3.47 -3.90
CA GLU A 13 1.34 2.77 -5.00
C GLU A 13 0.34 2.14 -5.96
N GLY A 14 0.63 2.22 -7.27
CA GLY A 14 -0.12 1.56 -8.33
C GLY A 14 0.54 0.28 -8.86
N VAL A 15 -0.20 -0.46 -9.69
CA VAL A 15 0.29 -1.71 -10.32
C VAL A 15 1.49 -1.46 -11.24
N ALA A 16 1.57 -0.28 -11.87
CA ALA A 16 2.70 0.10 -12.73
C ALA A 16 3.97 0.33 -11.91
N ASP A 17 3.86 0.96 -10.74
CA ASP A 17 4.98 1.19 -9.82
C ASP A 17 5.55 -0.14 -9.29
N LEU A 18 4.66 -1.08 -8.94
CA LEU A 18 5.07 -2.44 -8.58
C LEU A 18 5.81 -3.13 -9.73
N CYS A 19 5.29 -3.02 -10.96
CA CYS A 19 5.94 -3.59 -12.14
C CYS A 19 7.35 -3.05 -12.33
N GLN A 20 7.53 -1.73 -12.22
CA GLN A 20 8.84 -1.09 -12.32
C GLN A 20 9.84 -1.62 -11.28
N LYS A 21 9.40 -1.81 -10.04
CA LYS A 21 10.23 -2.42 -8.98
C LYS A 21 10.63 -3.87 -9.31
N LEU A 22 9.69 -4.67 -9.80
CA LEU A 22 9.97 -6.04 -10.18
C LEU A 22 10.91 -6.14 -11.37
N GLU A 23 10.79 -5.25 -12.35
CA GLU A 23 11.72 -5.14 -13.47
C GLU A 23 13.12 -4.74 -13.03
N ALA A 24 13.23 -3.84 -12.05
CA ALA A 24 14.52 -3.48 -11.47
C ALA A 24 15.17 -4.68 -10.76
N LEU A 25 14.39 -5.46 -10.01
CA LEU A 25 14.88 -6.68 -9.38
C LEU A 25 15.25 -7.75 -10.42
N ASP A 26 14.48 -7.89 -11.49
CA ASP A 26 14.74 -8.84 -12.58
C ASP A 26 16.04 -8.55 -13.34
N ARG A 27 16.45 -7.26 -13.41
CA ARG A 27 17.74 -6.85 -13.99
C ARG A 27 18.95 -7.15 -13.10
N GLN A 28 18.73 -7.43 -11.79
CA GLN A 28 19.85 -7.72 -10.88
C GLN A 28 20.37 -9.14 -11.10
N PRO A 29 21.69 -9.31 -11.37
CA PRO A 29 22.25 -10.64 -11.51
C PRO A 29 22.17 -11.42 -10.19
N HIS A 30 21.85 -12.69 -10.27
CA HIS A 30 21.83 -13.60 -9.12
C HIS A 30 20.83 -13.26 -8.01
N GLN A 31 19.81 -12.44 -8.29
CA GLN A 31 18.80 -12.01 -7.33
C GLN A 31 17.44 -12.72 -7.64
N PRO A 32 17.20 -13.93 -7.13
CA PRO A 32 15.94 -14.62 -7.38
C PRO A 32 14.79 -13.99 -6.59
N ILE A 33 13.66 -13.75 -7.25
CA ILE A 33 12.41 -13.33 -6.61
C ILE A 33 11.64 -14.60 -6.26
N ARG A 34 11.86 -15.16 -5.07
CA ARG A 34 11.26 -16.45 -4.70
C ARG A 34 9.81 -16.34 -4.26
N HIS A 35 9.47 -15.31 -3.52
CA HIS A 35 8.14 -15.08 -2.97
C HIS A 35 7.74 -13.63 -3.19
N LEU A 36 6.51 -13.42 -3.61
CA LEU A 36 5.91 -12.10 -3.77
C LEU A 36 4.52 -12.11 -3.14
N LEU A 37 4.32 -11.30 -2.11
CA LEU A 37 3.01 -11.03 -1.56
C LEU A 37 2.60 -9.61 -1.99
N ILE A 38 1.52 -9.51 -2.74
CA ILE A 38 0.90 -8.24 -3.15
C ILE A 38 -0.30 -8.02 -2.22
N VAL A 39 -0.28 -6.92 -1.48
CA VAL A 39 -1.43 -6.46 -0.70
C VAL A 39 -1.99 -5.24 -1.42
N CYS A 40 -3.22 -5.30 -1.84
CA CYS A 40 -3.83 -4.29 -2.68
C CYS A 40 -5.30 -4.02 -2.32
N GLU A 41 -5.83 -2.98 -2.92
CA GLU A 41 -7.22 -2.58 -2.94
C GLU A 41 -7.60 -2.17 -4.38
N ASP A 42 -8.83 -1.78 -4.62
CA ASP A 42 -9.30 -1.38 -5.96
C ASP A 42 -8.47 -0.22 -6.56
N ARG A 43 -8.08 0.75 -5.74
CA ARG A 43 -7.28 1.91 -6.17
C ARG A 43 -5.90 1.56 -6.69
N PHE A 44 -5.34 0.43 -6.26
CA PHE A 44 -4.05 -0.06 -6.74
C PHE A 44 -4.01 -0.24 -8.27
N PHE A 45 -5.15 -0.48 -8.89
CA PHE A 45 -5.27 -0.71 -10.34
C PHE A 45 -5.78 0.51 -11.13
N VAL A 46 -6.07 1.64 -10.49
CA VAL A 46 -6.63 2.81 -11.18
C VAL A 46 -5.64 3.39 -12.20
N ASN A 47 -4.37 3.54 -11.82
CA ASN A 47 -3.35 4.10 -12.70
C ASN A 47 -2.67 2.99 -13.51
N ALA A 48 -2.66 3.15 -14.85
CA ALA A 48 -1.93 2.26 -15.74
C ALA A 48 -0.45 2.62 -15.87
N ASP A 49 -0.09 3.86 -15.57
CA ASP A 49 1.25 4.42 -15.72
C ASP A 49 1.97 4.59 -14.39
N VAL A 50 3.31 4.58 -14.45
CA VAL A 50 4.17 4.81 -13.30
C VAL A 50 4.02 6.26 -12.82
N GLN A 51 3.91 6.43 -11.52
CA GLN A 51 3.83 7.73 -10.88
C GLN A 51 5.24 8.29 -10.65
N ASN A 52 5.50 9.49 -11.20
CA ASN A 52 6.81 10.14 -11.14
C ASN A 52 6.77 11.49 -10.39
N ASP A 53 5.83 11.66 -9.49
CA ASP A 53 5.82 12.81 -8.59
C ASP A 53 6.76 12.59 -7.39
N VAL A 54 6.96 13.62 -6.57
CA VAL A 54 7.89 13.62 -5.44
C VAL A 54 7.60 12.52 -4.39
N MET A 55 6.36 12.03 -4.32
CA MET A 55 5.96 10.99 -3.36
C MET A 55 6.20 9.58 -3.88
N HIS A 56 6.29 9.40 -5.21
CA HIS A 56 6.29 8.09 -5.86
C HIS A 56 7.55 7.80 -6.67
N VAL A 57 8.32 8.86 -7.07
CA VAL A 57 9.49 8.65 -7.91
C VAL A 57 10.49 7.69 -7.27
N MET A 58 10.83 6.66 -8.02
CA MET A 58 11.80 5.67 -7.60
C MET A 58 13.23 6.14 -7.89
N PRO A 59 14.25 5.67 -7.13
CA PRO A 59 15.65 5.95 -7.42
C PRO A 59 16.02 5.64 -8.87
N PRO A 60 17.04 6.29 -9.43
CA PRO A 60 17.47 6.09 -10.82
C PRO A 60 17.68 4.62 -11.22
N GLU A 61 18.21 3.81 -10.31
CA GLU A 61 18.47 2.38 -10.51
C GLU A 61 17.17 1.56 -10.73
N VAL A 62 16.05 2.06 -10.20
CA VAL A 62 14.72 1.44 -10.35
C VAL A 62 13.96 2.10 -11.49
N SER A 63 13.87 3.42 -11.49
CA SER A 63 13.08 4.20 -12.46
C SER A 63 13.72 4.28 -13.85
N GLY A 64 15.05 4.17 -13.94
CA GLY A 64 15.77 4.45 -15.17
C GLY A 64 15.88 5.95 -15.51
N LEU A 65 15.39 6.84 -14.63
CA LEU A 65 15.56 8.28 -14.79
C LEU A 65 17.03 8.68 -14.67
N GLY A 66 17.44 9.67 -15.46
CA GLY A 66 18.77 10.28 -15.26
C GLY A 66 18.84 10.99 -13.90
N GLY A 67 20.03 11.00 -13.28
CA GLY A 67 20.24 11.65 -11.97
C GLY A 67 19.72 13.09 -11.92
N PRO A 68 20.00 13.97 -12.91
CA PRO A 68 19.47 15.34 -12.93
C PRO A 68 17.94 15.40 -12.95
N ALA A 69 17.26 14.54 -13.73
CA ALA A 69 15.80 14.50 -13.80
C ALA A 69 15.20 14.03 -12.46
N TYR A 70 15.80 13.03 -11.84
CA TYR A 70 15.41 12.56 -10.50
C TYR A 70 15.53 13.68 -9.46
N GLN A 71 16.67 14.40 -9.44
CA GLN A 71 16.85 15.52 -8.52
C GLN A 71 15.86 16.66 -8.76
N ALA A 72 15.56 16.96 -10.04
CA ALA A 72 14.59 18.02 -10.36
C ALA A 72 13.21 17.77 -9.78
N ILE A 73 12.75 16.52 -9.71
CA ILE A 73 11.46 16.17 -9.10
C ILE A 73 11.45 16.54 -7.60
N PHE A 74 12.51 16.23 -6.86
CA PHE A 74 12.62 16.60 -5.45
C PHE A 74 12.74 18.10 -5.26
N MET A 75 13.51 18.79 -6.10
CA MET A 75 13.62 20.24 -6.04
C MET A 75 12.28 20.92 -6.28
N GLN A 76 11.51 20.45 -7.26
CA GLN A 76 10.17 20.94 -7.51
C GLN A 76 9.25 20.74 -6.29
N GLY A 77 9.28 19.56 -5.67
CA GLY A 77 8.53 19.28 -4.45
C GLY A 77 8.95 20.15 -3.28
N PHE A 78 10.27 20.29 -3.07
CA PHE A 78 10.84 21.11 -1.99
C PHE A 78 10.49 22.60 -2.12
N PHE A 79 10.55 23.14 -3.34
CA PHE A 79 10.21 24.55 -3.59
C PHE A 79 8.69 24.81 -3.69
N SER A 80 7.85 23.79 -3.55
CA SER A 80 6.43 24.06 -3.43
C SER A 80 6.15 24.99 -2.23
N PRO A 81 5.29 26.02 -2.37
CA PRO A 81 5.04 26.99 -1.28
C PRO A 81 4.57 26.30 0.01
N MET A 82 3.78 25.23 -0.12
CA MET A 82 3.27 24.48 1.01
C MET A 82 4.38 23.77 1.78
N PHE A 83 5.35 23.15 1.09
CA PHE A 83 6.46 22.46 1.74
C PHE A 83 7.46 23.47 2.31
N LEU A 84 7.97 24.36 1.46
CA LEU A 84 9.02 25.30 1.81
C LEU A 84 8.60 26.24 2.96
N GLY A 85 7.38 26.75 2.93
CA GLY A 85 6.86 27.63 3.99
C GLY A 85 6.82 26.96 5.35
N LYS A 86 6.33 25.71 5.42
CA LYS A 86 6.31 24.93 6.66
C LYS A 86 7.71 24.56 7.14
N TYR A 87 8.59 24.16 6.21
CA TYR A 87 9.98 23.83 6.51
C TYR A 87 10.72 25.04 7.09
N LEU A 88 10.67 26.19 6.43
CA LEU A 88 11.31 27.43 6.89
C LEU A 88 10.75 27.88 8.25
N LYS A 89 9.43 27.84 8.42
CA LYS A 89 8.81 28.15 9.72
C LYS A 89 9.38 27.29 10.84
N TYR A 90 9.48 25.97 10.61
CA TYR A 90 10.06 25.05 11.59
C TYR A 90 11.54 25.35 11.86
N GLN A 91 12.34 25.62 10.81
CA GLN A 91 13.76 25.95 10.98
C GLN A 91 13.98 27.24 11.78
N LEU A 92 13.12 28.23 11.59
CA LEU A 92 13.21 29.52 12.31
C LEU A 92 12.69 29.44 13.75
N THR A 93 11.66 28.66 14.01
CA THR A 93 10.98 28.64 15.31
C THR A 93 11.38 27.47 16.20
N GLY A 94 11.87 26.38 15.62
CA GLY A 94 12.07 25.10 16.31
C GLY A 94 10.77 24.45 16.82
N HIS A 95 9.62 25.06 16.51
CA HIS A 95 8.32 24.64 17.04
C HIS A 95 7.52 23.85 15.98
N TYR A 96 7.13 22.62 16.33
CA TYR A 96 6.26 21.79 15.51
C TYR A 96 4.79 22.15 15.72
N GLU A 97 4.06 22.31 14.63
CA GLU A 97 2.61 22.48 14.61
C GLU A 97 1.94 21.33 13.84
N PRO A 98 0.70 20.94 14.19
CA PRO A 98 -0.02 19.87 13.46
C PRO A 98 -0.16 20.12 11.95
N SER A 99 -0.19 21.40 11.53
CA SER A 99 -0.21 21.81 10.13
C SER A 99 1.05 21.42 9.35
N MET A 100 2.16 21.13 10.03
CA MET A 100 3.45 20.73 9.47
C MET A 100 3.53 19.22 9.23
N ASN A 101 2.52 18.45 9.63
CA ASN A 101 2.48 17.01 9.39
C ASN A 101 2.69 16.69 7.91
N GLY A 102 3.48 15.66 7.63
CA GLY A 102 3.88 15.28 6.26
C GLY A 102 5.07 16.07 5.70
N VAL A 103 5.48 17.20 6.33
CA VAL A 103 6.70 17.94 5.98
C VAL A 103 7.76 17.76 7.05
N ILE A 104 7.36 17.89 8.32
CA ILE A 104 8.22 17.68 9.48
C ILE A 104 7.76 16.43 10.21
N ASN A 105 8.68 15.52 10.49
CA ASN A 105 8.41 14.34 11.29
C ASN A 105 9.17 14.41 12.62
N PRO A 106 8.56 14.96 13.68
CA PRO A 106 9.19 15.05 14.99
C PRO A 106 9.17 13.71 15.77
N PHE A 107 8.46 12.71 15.26
CA PHE A 107 8.18 11.46 15.98
C PHE A 107 9.20 10.34 15.67
N GLY A 108 10.22 10.64 14.89
CA GLY A 108 11.30 9.70 14.59
C GLY A 108 10.97 8.69 13.50
N GLN A 109 11.62 7.55 13.55
CA GLN A 109 11.54 6.54 12.51
C GLN A 109 10.16 5.86 12.46
N THR A 110 9.53 5.87 11.30
CA THR A 110 8.22 5.25 11.05
C THR A 110 8.30 3.83 10.49
N HIS A 111 9.51 3.40 10.10
CA HIS A 111 9.77 2.07 9.54
C HIS A 111 11.04 1.46 10.11
N THR A 112 11.10 0.15 10.13
CA THR A 112 12.31 -0.58 10.54
C THR A 112 13.40 -0.49 9.47
N ARG A 113 14.66 -0.42 9.89
CA ARG A 113 15.81 -0.17 8.99
C ARG A 113 16.02 -1.27 7.94
N TYR A 114 15.78 -2.54 8.30
CA TYR A 114 16.19 -3.67 7.47
C TYR A 114 15.04 -4.31 6.69
N THR A 115 13.85 -4.35 7.26
CA THR A 115 12.68 -4.98 6.64
C THR A 115 11.69 -3.98 6.09
N ASN A 116 11.90 -2.69 6.39
CA ASN A 116 10.99 -1.59 6.05
C ASN A 116 9.56 -1.82 6.58
N ASP A 117 9.42 -2.57 7.67
CA ASP A 117 8.12 -2.76 8.31
C ASP A 117 7.66 -1.48 8.99
N ALA A 118 6.38 -1.18 8.90
CA ALA A 118 5.81 -0.02 9.56
C ALA A 118 5.87 -0.17 11.10
N VAL A 119 6.26 0.89 11.77
CA VAL A 119 6.09 1.03 13.22
C VAL A 119 4.65 1.48 13.46
N LEU A 120 3.84 0.63 14.09
CA LEU A 120 2.40 0.84 14.27
C LEU A 120 2.10 1.40 15.66
N PRO A 121 2.10 2.75 15.86
CA PRO A 121 1.84 3.36 17.15
C PRO A 121 0.40 3.13 17.63
N ASP A 122 -0.54 2.91 16.71
CA ASP A 122 -1.96 2.81 17.02
C ASP A 122 -2.31 1.53 17.78
N GLU A 123 -1.58 0.42 17.58
CA GLU A 123 -1.77 -0.76 18.45
C GLU A 123 -1.45 -0.44 19.92
N ARG A 124 -0.43 0.39 20.18
CA ARG A 124 -0.11 0.82 21.55
C ARG A 124 -1.17 1.78 22.11
N LYS A 125 -1.72 2.66 21.25
CA LYS A 125 -2.82 3.56 21.64
C LYS A 125 -4.07 2.76 21.98
N ILE A 126 -4.44 1.80 21.14
CA ILE A 126 -5.59 0.90 21.37
C ILE A 126 -5.40 0.13 22.68
N ALA A 127 -4.22 -0.44 22.91
CA ALA A 127 -3.92 -1.18 24.15
C ALA A 127 -4.05 -0.31 25.41
N ARG A 128 -3.76 1.00 25.30
CA ARG A 128 -3.85 1.96 26.41
C ARG A 128 -5.26 2.53 26.61
N MET A 129 -5.94 2.87 25.50
CA MET A 129 -7.20 3.59 25.51
C MET A 129 -8.43 2.66 25.51
N GLY A 130 -8.25 1.41 25.05
CA GLY A 130 -9.39 0.50 24.89
C GLY A 130 -10.42 1.07 23.93
N GLU A 131 -11.69 1.03 24.33
CA GLU A 131 -12.83 1.49 23.53
C GLU A 131 -12.79 2.99 23.20
N GLU A 132 -12.13 3.80 24.03
CA GLU A 132 -12.01 5.25 23.82
C GLU A 132 -11.31 5.60 22.50
N PHE A 133 -10.41 4.72 21.99
CA PHE A 133 -9.76 4.92 20.71
C PHE A 133 -10.78 5.12 19.58
N TRP A 134 -11.85 4.31 19.56
CA TRP A 134 -12.90 4.36 18.54
C TRP A 134 -14.01 5.37 18.83
N GLN A 135 -13.97 6.07 19.99
CA GLN A 135 -14.89 7.14 20.33
C GLN A 135 -14.43 8.52 19.86
N SER A 136 -13.23 8.61 19.25
CA SER A 136 -12.69 9.87 18.72
C SER A 136 -13.60 10.48 17.64
N ASP A 137 -13.44 11.80 17.41
CA ASP A 137 -14.16 12.51 16.35
C ASP A 137 -13.94 11.91 14.97
N HIS A 138 -12.70 11.49 14.70
CA HIS A 138 -12.35 10.76 13.48
C HIS A 138 -13.24 9.52 13.31
N TRP A 139 -13.30 8.65 14.31
CA TRP A 139 -14.12 7.43 14.24
C TRP A 139 -15.61 7.70 14.21
N ARG A 140 -16.09 8.78 14.85
CA ARG A 140 -17.49 9.21 14.71
C ARG A 140 -17.82 9.58 13.25
N MET A 141 -16.91 10.24 12.55
CA MET A 141 -17.09 10.55 11.12
C MET A 141 -17.01 9.29 10.25
N GLU A 142 -16.07 8.39 10.50
CA GLU A 142 -15.95 7.13 9.77
C GLU A 142 -17.18 6.27 9.89
N ARG A 143 -17.74 6.14 11.11
CA ARG A 143 -19.00 5.38 11.33
C ARG A 143 -20.21 6.03 10.66
N ARG A 144 -20.27 7.35 10.54
CA ARG A 144 -21.35 8.03 9.79
C ARG A 144 -21.26 7.78 8.28
N ARG A 145 -20.07 7.56 7.77
CA ARG A 145 -19.85 7.23 6.35
C ARG A 145 -20.07 5.75 6.04
N HIS A 146 -20.07 4.92 7.08
CA HIS A 146 -20.27 3.49 6.91
C HIS A 146 -21.69 3.21 6.41
N GLY A 147 -21.78 2.54 5.28
CA GLY A 147 -23.04 2.24 4.61
C GLY A 147 -23.05 0.86 3.98
N VAL A 148 -24.03 0.62 3.13
CA VAL A 148 -24.07 -0.62 2.35
C VAL A 148 -22.87 -0.67 1.43
N ARG A 149 -22.09 -1.75 1.53
CA ARG A 149 -20.92 -1.96 0.69
C ARG A 149 -21.36 -2.12 -0.77
N THR A 150 -20.88 -1.26 -1.62
CA THR A 150 -21.07 -1.30 -3.08
C THR A 150 -19.89 -2.00 -3.73
N GLU A 151 -20.04 -2.44 -4.98
CA GLU A 151 -18.92 -2.91 -5.79
C GLU A 151 -18.23 -1.70 -6.44
N SER A 152 -16.89 -1.69 -6.46
CA SER A 152 -16.12 -0.63 -7.13
C SER A 152 -16.31 -0.69 -8.65
N PRO A 153 -16.17 0.42 -9.36
CA PRO A 153 -16.05 0.39 -10.82
C PRO A 153 -14.91 -0.53 -11.25
N ARG A 154 -15.02 -1.09 -12.43
CA ARG A 154 -13.92 -1.84 -13.04
C ARG A 154 -12.70 -0.95 -13.22
N THR A 155 -11.52 -1.46 -12.92
CA THR A 155 -10.25 -0.72 -13.02
C THR A 155 -9.21 -1.43 -13.90
N ILE A 156 -9.31 -2.74 -14.09
CA ILE A 156 -8.38 -3.50 -14.92
C ILE A 156 -8.86 -3.50 -16.38
N TYR A 157 -8.32 -2.57 -17.15
CA TYR A 157 -8.47 -2.50 -18.59
C TYR A 157 -7.20 -2.94 -19.32
N SER A 158 -7.06 -2.67 -20.60
CA SER A 158 -5.95 -3.13 -21.43
C SER A 158 -4.57 -2.72 -20.90
N GLY A 159 -4.41 -1.50 -20.42
CA GLY A 159 -3.14 -0.99 -19.85
C GLY A 159 -2.72 -1.74 -18.59
N GLN A 160 -3.63 -1.85 -17.62
CA GLN A 160 -3.39 -2.58 -16.39
C GLN A 160 -3.17 -4.08 -16.66
N LEU A 161 -3.95 -4.66 -17.57
CA LEU A 161 -3.79 -6.05 -17.97
C LEU A 161 -2.40 -6.31 -18.56
N ALA A 162 -1.92 -5.45 -19.45
CA ALA A 162 -0.57 -5.56 -20.01
C ALA A 162 0.50 -5.50 -18.92
N THR A 163 0.35 -4.59 -17.95
CA THR A 163 1.26 -4.48 -16.80
C THR A 163 1.23 -5.74 -15.92
N LEU A 164 0.04 -6.27 -15.63
CA LEU A 164 -0.12 -7.52 -14.87
C LEU A 164 0.48 -8.72 -15.61
N GLN A 165 0.39 -8.76 -16.94
CA GLN A 165 1.04 -9.80 -17.74
C GLN A 165 2.56 -9.70 -17.68
N ARG A 166 3.15 -8.50 -17.67
CA ARG A 166 4.58 -8.28 -17.44
C ARG A 166 5.01 -8.78 -16.06
N ILE A 167 4.27 -8.42 -15.01
CA ILE A 167 4.50 -8.93 -13.65
C ILE A 167 4.47 -10.47 -13.64
N ARG A 168 3.44 -11.07 -14.23
CA ARG A 168 3.32 -12.52 -14.36
C ARG A 168 4.51 -13.14 -15.09
N HIS A 169 4.98 -12.51 -16.17
CA HIS A 169 6.14 -12.98 -16.94
C HIS A 169 7.40 -13.04 -16.07
N ILE A 170 7.71 -11.95 -15.35
CA ILE A 170 8.84 -11.88 -14.41
C ILE A 170 8.72 -12.98 -13.34
N CYS A 171 7.56 -13.09 -12.72
CA CYS A 171 7.31 -14.09 -11.69
C CYS A 171 7.50 -15.53 -12.21
N ARG A 172 7.07 -15.81 -13.44
CA ARG A 172 7.29 -17.15 -14.08
C ARG A 172 8.78 -17.41 -14.35
N LYS A 173 9.51 -16.42 -14.86
CA LYS A 173 10.97 -16.49 -15.08
C LYS A 173 11.71 -16.87 -13.81
N HIS A 174 11.35 -16.24 -12.67
CA HIS A 174 11.97 -16.48 -11.36
C HIS A 174 11.35 -17.67 -10.60
N ARG A 175 10.31 -18.33 -11.12
CA ARG A 175 9.53 -19.37 -10.42
C ARG A 175 8.98 -18.85 -9.08
N THR A 176 8.54 -17.61 -9.06
CA THR A 176 8.05 -16.91 -7.87
C THR A 176 6.74 -17.53 -7.39
N ASP A 177 6.63 -17.83 -6.09
CA ASP A 177 5.33 -18.05 -5.45
C ASP A 177 4.67 -16.68 -5.22
N VAL A 178 3.73 -16.33 -6.11
CA VAL A 178 2.98 -15.08 -6.06
C VAL A 178 1.69 -15.31 -5.30
N ARG A 179 1.40 -14.43 -4.35
CA ARG A 179 0.14 -14.38 -3.63
C ARG A 179 -0.41 -12.96 -3.60
N LEU A 180 -1.72 -12.82 -3.73
CA LEU A 180 -2.42 -11.53 -3.65
C LEU A 180 -3.44 -11.55 -2.53
N VAL A 181 -3.51 -10.45 -1.80
CA VAL A 181 -4.58 -10.17 -0.84
C VAL A 181 -5.23 -8.85 -1.25
N ILE A 182 -6.51 -8.90 -1.55
CA ILE A 182 -7.35 -7.71 -1.65
C ILE A 182 -7.88 -7.48 -0.24
N GLY A 183 -7.38 -6.41 0.41
CA GLY A 183 -7.65 -6.13 1.81
C GLY A 183 -9.10 -5.70 2.07
N PRO A 184 -9.65 -5.98 3.25
CA PRO A 184 -10.90 -5.37 3.65
C PRO A 184 -10.69 -3.88 3.95
N MET A 185 -11.70 -3.07 3.65
CA MET A 185 -11.77 -1.67 4.04
C MET A 185 -13.05 -1.45 4.85
N TYR A 186 -12.99 -0.63 5.89
CA TYR A 186 -14.18 -0.31 6.69
C TYR A 186 -15.22 0.46 5.86
N ASN A 187 -14.78 1.51 5.18
CA ASN A 187 -15.61 2.40 4.37
C ASN A 187 -15.37 2.27 2.85
N GLY A 188 -14.69 1.21 2.41
CA GLY A 188 -14.41 0.99 1.00
C GLY A 188 -15.41 0.07 0.31
N PRO A 189 -15.48 0.13 -1.02
CA PRO A 189 -16.26 -0.80 -1.82
C PRO A 189 -15.64 -2.21 -1.80
N ALA A 190 -16.42 -3.21 -2.19
CA ALA A 190 -15.88 -4.48 -2.61
C ALA A 190 -15.17 -4.31 -3.96
N MET A 191 -14.10 -5.03 -4.19
CA MET A 191 -13.44 -4.99 -5.49
C MET A 191 -14.34 -5.53 -6.60
N ASN A 192 -14.23 -4.96 -7.79
CA ASN A 192 -14.99 -5.37 -8.96
C ASN A 192 -14.77 -6.87 -9.27
N ARG A 193 -15.86 -7.62 -9.41
CA ARG A 193 -15.82 -9.08 -9.61
C ARG A 193 -15.07 -9.49 -10.88
N GLU A 194 -15.16 -8.69 -11.93
CA GLU A 194 -14.45 -8.98 -13.19
C GLU A 194 -12.95 -8.79 -13.00
N ASP A 195 -12.53 -7.75 -12.27
CA ASP A 195 -11.13 -7.52 -11.94
C ASP A 195 -10.57 -8.67 -11.08
N VAL A 196 -11.33 -9.14 -10.09
CA VAL A 196 -10.95 -10.32 -9.29
C VAL A 196 -10.79 -11.58 -10.17
N ARG A 197 -11.71 -11.82 -11.14
CA ARG A 197 -11.58 -12.94 -12.08
C ARG A 197 -10.31 -12.84 -12.92
N ILE A 198 -9.98 -11.64 -13.41
CA ILE A 198 -8.74 -11.38 -14.16
C ILE A 198 -7.52 -11.74 -13.29
N LEU A 199 -7.46 -11.26 -12.06
CA LEU A 199 -6.36 -11.58 -11.15
C LEU A 199 -6.23 -13.07 -10.89
N ARG A 200 -7.34 -13.77 -10.63
CA ARG A 200 -7.36 -15.22 -10.44
C ARG A 200 -6.92 -15.99 -11.67
N SER A 201 -7.33 -15.55 -12.86
CA SER A 201 -6.91 -16.16 -14.13
C SER A 201 -5.40 -16.01 -14.40
N LEU A 202 -4.81 -14.89 -13.97
CA LEU A 202 -3.39 -14.61 -14.17
C LEU A 202 -2.50 -15.32 -13.15
N PHE A 203 -2.88 -15.34 -11.88
CA PHE A 203 -2.02 -15.78 -10.78
C PHE A 203 -2.45 -17.11 -10.16
N GLY A 204 -3.68 -17.54 -10.39
CA GLY A 204 -4.24 -18.79 -9.88
C GLY A 204 -5.33 -18.58 -8.84
N GLU A 205 -6.41 -19.36 -8.92
CA GLU A 205 -7.61 -19.22 -8.09
C GLU A 205 -7.30 -19.19 -6.58
N LYS A 206 -6.48 -20.15 -6.11
CA LYS A 206 -6.10 -20.29 -4.70
C LYS A 206 -5.01 -19.32 -4.25
N LYS A 207 -4.49 -18.47 -5.13
CA LYS A 207 -3.42 -17.52 -4.84
C LYS A 207 -3.90 -16.08 -4.72
N VAL A 208 -5.20 -15.84 -4.94
CA VAL A 208 -5.85 -14.54 -4.85
C VAL A 208 -6.96 -14.61 -3.81
N LEU A 209 -6.70 -14.05 -2.64
CA LEU A 209 -7.68 -13.89 -1.58
C LEU A 209 -8.36 -12.53 -1.72
N ASP A 210 -9.66 -12.53 -1.97
CA ASP A 210 -10.48 -11.33 -1.93
C ASP A 210 -11.19 -11.24 -0.58
N ALA A 211 -10.66 -10.42 0.32
CA ALA A 211 -11.27 -10.14 1.61
C ALA A 211 -12.15 -8.87 1.59
N SER A 212 -12.39 -8.30 0.43
CA SER A 212 -13.33 -7.20 0.24
C SER A 212 -14.76 -7.68 -0.05
N ASP A 213 -14.96 -8.97 -0.29
CA ASP A 213 -16.24 -9.55 -0.66
C ASP A 213 -17.21 -9.77 0.53
N SER A 214 -18.43 -10.24 0.23
CA SER A 214 -19.46 -10.49 1.24
C SER A 214 -19.13 -11.69 2.15
N ALA A 215 -18.32 -12.64 1.71
CA ALA A 215 -17.89 -13.78 2.52
C ALA A 215 -17.03 -13.33 3.71
N HIS A 216 -16.35 -12.18 3.56
CA HIS A 216 -15.52 -11.57 4.58
C HIS A 216 -16.21 -10.42 5.34
N ALA A 217 -17.54 -10.29 5.22
CA ALA A 217 -18.30 -9.24 5.92
C ALA A 217 -18.07 -9.22 7.45
N TYR A 218 -17.71 -10.37 8.03
CA TYR A 218 -17.36 -10.49 9.46
C TYR A 218 -16.12 -9.66 9.86
N LEU A 219 -15.30 -9.23 8.89
CA LEU A 219 -14.18 -8.34 9.11
C LEU A 219 -14.57 -6.86 9.17
N SER A 220 -15.83 -6.51 8.86
CA SER A 220 -16.30 -5.12 8.78
C SER A 220 -16.59 -4.46 10.14
N ASP A 221 -16.25 -5.11 11.25
CA ASP A 221 -16.30 -4.49 12.57
C ASP A 221 -15.20 -3.40 12.69
N TYR A 222 -15.58 -2.19 13.12
CA TYR A 222 -14.67 -1.05 13.22
C TYR A 222 -13.47 -1.29 14.16
N HIS A 223 -13.61 -2.19 15.14
CA HIS A 223 -12.48 -2.59 16.00
C HIS A 223 -11.37 -3.33 15.27
N ASN A 224 -11.64 -3.80 14.05
CA ASN A 224 -10.66 -4.44 13.19
C ASN A 224 -9.78 -3.43 12.43
N PHE A 225 -10.01 -2.12 12.61
CA PHE A 225 -9.34 -1.07 11.85
C PHE A 225 -8.71 -0.01 12.74
N TYR A 226 -7.67 0.66 12.21
CA TYR A 226 -7.08 1.87 12.79
C TYR A 226 -7.81 3.12 12.32
N ASP A 227 -8.34 3.10 11.10
CA ASP A 227 -9.13 4.14 10.45
C ASP A 227 -10.04 3.49 9.38
N GLY A 228 -10.66 4.29 8.51
CA GLY A 228 -11.59 3.78 7.49
C GLY A 228 -10.99 2.81 6.45
N ALA A 229 -9.66 2.74 6.34
CA ALA A 229 -8.97 1.97 5.29
C ALA A 229 -7.95 0.94 5.84
N HIS A 230 -7.34 1.20 6.99
CA HIS A 230 -6.22 0.40 7.48
C HIS A 230 -6.64 -0.61 8.54
N TYR A 231 -6.65 -1.88 8.18
CA TYR A 231 -6.97 -2.96 9.12
C TYR A 231 -5.81 -3.29 10.06
N ARG A 232 -6.15 -3.75 11.26
CA ARG A 232 -5.19 -4.08 12.32
C ARG A 232 -4.36 -5.32 12.00
N VAL A 233 -3.20 -5.41 12.67
CA VAL A 233 -2.26 -6.54 12.55
C VAL A 233 -2.94 -7.90 12.75
N GLY A 234 -3.89 -7.99 13.68
CA GLY A 234 -4.66 -9.22 13.92
C GLY A 234 -5.41 -9.71 12.69
N ILE A 235 -5.99 -8.78 11.92
CA ILE A 235 -6.68 -9.08 10.66
C ILE A 235 -5.66 -9.51 9.60
N GLY A 236 -4.58 -8.77 9.43
CA GLY A 236 -3.50 -9.17 8.51
C GLY A 236 -3.00 -10.59 8.76
N LYS A 237 -2.82 -10.99 10.02
CA LYS A 237 -2.45 -12.36 10.37
C LYS A 237 -3.52 -13.39 9.99
N LYS A 238 -4.82 -13.08 10.15
CA LYS A 238 -5.92 -13.96 9.72
C LYS A 238 -5.90 -14.15 8.20
N LEU A 239 -5.80 -13.05 7.45
CA LEU A 239 -5.74 -13.08 5.98
C LEU A 239 -4.54 -13.88 5.46
N LEU A 240 -3.38 -13.74 6.08
CA LEU A 240 -2.20 -14.53 5.72
C LEU A 240 -2.39 -16.02 6.00
N ARG A 241 -3.00 -16.39 7.14
CA ARG A 241 -3.29 -17.79 7.43
C ARG A 241 -4.25 -18.39 6.40
N GLU A 242 -5.29 -17.67 6.04
CA GLU A 242 -6.25 -18.10 5.02
C GLU A 242 -5.58 -18.25 3.66
N LEU A 243 -4.83 -17.25 3.21
CA LEU A 243 -4.14 -17.26 1.92
C LEU A 243 -3.13 -18.39 1.79
N TYR A 244 -2.44 -18.74 2.88
CA TYR A 244 -1.42 -19.80 2.90
C TYR A 244 -1.93 -21.14 3.44
N CYS A 245 -3.21 -21.23 3.79
CA CYS A 245 -3.85 -22.44 4.35
C CYS A 245 -3.12 -22.99 5.59
N ILE A 246 -2.73 -22.10 6.54
CA ILE A 246 -1.96 -22.44 7.76
C ILE A 246 -2.69 -21.99 9.04
#